data_72bddf727086ab59ebfe8bcdd2c77e9e
#
_entry.id   72bddf727086ab59ebfe8bcdd2c77e9e
#
_cell.length_a   1.000
_cell.length_b   1.000
_cell.length_c   1.000
_cell.angle_alpha   90.00
_cell.angle_beta   90.00
_cell.angle_gamma   90.00
#
_symmetry.space_group_name_H-M   'P 1'
#
loop_
_entity.id
_entity.type
_entity.pdbx_description
1 polymer ?
#
loop_
_entity_poly.entity_id
_entity_poly.type
_entity_poly.pdbx_seq_one_letter_code
_entity_poly.pdbx_strand_id
1 'polypeptide(L)'
;MLAPYNIGAFELNGYDVVVNKPKVAAYRAPGSAVAAFAIESVIDELCKKQGQDPLQFRLANASKEGTKQVTGISFPRIGAEEALQAAIDSPHWKSPIEGPNRGRGVASGYWFNGGMQSSVVVNVNNDGTLNLVEGSTDIGGSRASLAMQLAETLGVGYETIRPSVVD
;
A
#
# COMPACT_ATOMS: atom_id res chain seq x y z
N MET A 1 10.11 4.42 -4.37
CA MET A 1 10.41 5.62 -3.57
C MET A 1 9.56 6.82 -4.00
N LEU A 2 9.68 7.33 -5.21
CA LEU A 2 8.99 8.55 -5.67
C LEU A 2 7.65 8.30 -6.38
N ALA A 3 7.21 7.05 -6.47
CA ALA A 3 6.01 6.67 -7.22
C ALA A 3 4.71 7.40 -6.81
N PRO A 4 4.47 7.77 -5.55
CA PRO A 4 3.29 8.53 -5.18
C PRO A 4 3.23 9.94 -5.77
N TYR A 5 4.35 10.47 -6.26
CA TYR A 5 4.47 11.88 -6.64
C TYR A 5 4.85 12.08 -8.10
N ASN A 6 4.24 13.11 -8.71
CA ASN A 6 4.59 13.58 -10.04
C ASN A 6 5.77 14.55 -9.95
N ILE A 7 6.98 14.04 -10.15
CA ILE A 7 8.22 14.81 -10.05
C ILE A 7 8.86 14.87 -11.44
N GLY A 8 9.04 16.09 -11.95
CA GLY A 8 9.53 16.31 -13.31
C GLY A 8 11.02 15.99 -13.53
N ALA A 9 11.84 16.13 -12.49
CA ALA A 9 13.27 15.80 -12.53
C ALA A 9 13.73 15.31 -11.16
N PHE A 10 14.53 14.25 -11.13
CA PHE A 10 15.12 13.72 -9.90
C PHE A 10 16.45 13.05 -10.22
N GLU A 11 17.28 12.95 -9.20
CA GLU A 11 18.49 12.15 -9.19
C GLU A 11 18.43 11.16 -8.03
N LEU A 12 18.74 9.91 -8.28
CA LEU A 12 18.74 8.85 -7.28
C LEU A 12 20.10 8.13 -7.30
N ASN A 13 20.87 8.31 -6.25
CA ASN A 13 22.15 7.63 -6.06
C ASN A 13 22.02 6.55 -4.99
N GLY A 14 22.23 5.29 -5.35
CA GLY A 14 22.22 4.15 -4.46
C GLY A 14 23.65 3.68 -4.17
N TYR A 15 23.95 3.43 -2.91
CA TYR A 15 25.25 2.89 -2.48
C TYR A 15 25.04 1.59 -1.72
N ASP A 16 25.68 0.52 -2.19
CA ASP A 16 25.75 -0.74 -1.44
C ASP A 16 27.03 -0.71 -0.60
N VAL A 17 26.86 -0.73 0.71
CA VAL A 17 27.97 -0.60 1.65
C VAL A 17 28.10 -1.89 2.45
N VAL A 18 29.23 -2.58 2.29
CA VAL A 18 29.54 -3.79 3.08
C VAL A 18 29.98 -3.37 4.48
N VAL A 19 29.30 -3.89 5.48
CA VAL A 19 29.53 -3.58 6.90
C VAL A 19 29.46 -4.85 7.74
N ASN A 20 29.98 -4.79 8.97
CA ASN A 20 29.93 -5.89 9.94
C ASN A 20 28.54 -6.01 10.60
N LYS A 21 27.50 -6.12 9.78
CA LYS A 21 26.12 -6.33 10.20
C LYS A 21 25.49 -7.48 9.43
N PRO A 22 24.43 -8.11 9.93
CA PRO A 22 23.70 -9.11 9.18
C PRO A 22 23.25 -8.55 7.83
N LYS A 23 23.22 -9.41 6.81
CA LYS A 23 22.76 -9.06 5.47
C LYS A 23 21.30 -8.58 5.53
N VAL A 24 21.04 -7.47 4.87
CA VAL A 24 19.67 -7.04 4.62
C VAL A 24 19.03 -7.99 3.61
N ALA A 25 17.84 -8.47 3.91
CA ALA A 25 17.09 -9.38 3.06
C ALA A 25 15.69 -8.86 2.80
N ALA A 26 15.05 -9.42 1.78
CA ALA A 26 13.69 -9.07 1.41
C ALA A 26 12.70 -9.41 2.54
N TYR A 27 11.85 -8.47 2.85
CA TYR A 27 10.73 -8.63 3.77
C TYR A 27 9.55 -7.83 3.23
N ARG A 28 8.40 -8.44 3.03
CA ARG A 28 7.13 -7.90 2.49
C ARG A 28 7.23 -6.46 1.95
N ALA A 29 7.19 -6.25 0.65
CA ALA A 29 7.47 -5.00 -0.06
C ALA A 29 8.92 -4.48 0.18
N PRO A 30 9.97 -5.24 -0.25
CA PRO A 30 11.36 -4.92 0.04
C PRO A 30 11.74 -3.48 -0.27
N GLY A 31 12.26 -2.76 0.73
CA GLY A 31 12.69 -1.37 0.62
C GLY A 31 11.56 -0.33 0.54
N SER A 32 10.30 -0.72 0.31
CA SER A 32 9.21 0.24 0.17
C SER A 32 8.91 0.98 1.47
N ALA A 33 8.80 0.27 2.60
CA ALA A 33 8.53 0.89 3.89
C ALA A 33 9.65 1.85 4.33
N VAL A 34 10.91 1.44 4.14
CA VAL A 34 12.09 2.28 4.48
C VAL A 34 12.14 3.52 3.60
N ALA A 35 11.90 3.35 2.29
CA ALA A 35 11.90 4.44 1.34
C ALA A 35 10.72 5.41 1.59
N ALA A 36 9.54 4.89 1.90
CA ALA A 36 8.38 5.70 2.25
C ALA A 36 8.68 6.52 3.51
N PHE A 37 9.20 5.91 4.57
CA PHE A 37 9.57 6.64 5.80
C PHE A 37 10.50 7.82 5.49
N ALA A 38 11.55 7.61 4.71
CA ALA A 38 12.53 8.64 4.40
C ALA A 38 11.90 9.81 3.61
N ILE A 39 11.18 9.50 2.53
CA ILE A 39 10.58 10.54 1.67
C ILE A 39 9.44 11.27 2.38
N GLU A 40 8.57 10.56 3.05
CA GLU A 40 7.41 11.15 3.70
C GLU A 40 7.80 12.03 4.89
N SER A 41 8.87 11.66 5.61
CA SER A 41 9.44 12.51 6.66
C SER A 41 10.00 13.82 6.09
N VAL A 42 10.70 13.77 4.97
CA VAL A 42 11.21 14.99 4.29
C VAL A 42 10.06 15.86 3.78
N ILE A 43 9.00 15.26 3.25
CA ILE A 43 7.80 15.99 2.82
C ILE A 43 7.13 16.69 4.00
N ASP A 44 6.99 16.02 5.13
CA ASP A 44 6.42 16.61 6.34
C ASP A 44 7.26 17.80 6.85
N GLU A 45 8.58 17.65 6.86
CA GLU A 45 9.47 18.76 7.20
C GLU A 45 9.34 19.94 6.22
N LEU A 46 9.23 19.65 4.93
CA LEU A 46 9.04 20.64 3.88
C LEU A 46 7.72 21.40 4.09
N CYS A 47 6.62 20.67 4.28
CA CYS A 47 5.31 21.26 4.56
C CYS A 47 5.35 22.17 5.79
N LYS A 48 5.98 21.70 6.87
CA LYS A 48 6.15 22.49 8.10
C LYS A 48 6.94 23.77 7.86
N LYS A 49 8.04 23.70 7.12
CA LYS A 49 8.86 24.87 6.79
C LYS A 49 8.14 25.89 5.91
N GLN A 50 7.26 25.42 5.04
CA GLN A 50 6.49 26.27 4.13
C GLN A 50 5.12 26.69 4.68
N GLY A 51 4.72 26.18 5.84
CA GLY A 51 3.40 26.46 6.42
C GLY A 51 2.26 25.87 5.60
N GLN A 52 2.50 24.75 4.90
CA GLN A 52 1.51 24.09 4.04
C GLN A 52 0.84 22.92 4.76
N ASP A 53 -0.43 22.68 4.45
CA ASP A 53 -1.12 21.46 4.88
C ASP A 53 -0.52 20.22 4.19
N PRO A 54 -0.12 19.19 4.95
CA PRO A 54 0.59 18.04 4.40
C PRO A 54 -0.26 17.18 3.46
N LEU A 55 -1.59 17.13 3.62
CA LEU A 55 -2.46 16.42 2.68
C LEU A 55 -2.68 17.23 1.40
N GLN A 56 -2.87 18.53 1.52
CA GLN A 56 -3.02 19.40 0.34
C GLN A 56 -1.73 19.41 -0.49
N PHE A 57 -0.57 19.44 0.15
CA PHE A 57 0.70 19.35 -0.55
C PHE A 57 0.83 18.03 -1.33
N ARG A 58 0.46 16.90 -0.68
CA ARG A 58 0.50 15.58 -1.33
C ARG A 58 -0.49 15.49 -2.49
N LEU A 59 -1.69 16.00 -2.31
CA LEU A 59 -2.69 16.01 -3.38
C LEU A 59 -2.23 16.84 -4.60
N ALA A 60 -1.68 18.03 -4.35
CA ALA A 60 -1.19 18.90 -5.44
C ALA A 60 -0.04 18.26 -6.25
N ASN A 61 0.71 17.36 -5.65
CA ASN A 61 1.85 16.68 -6.25
C ASN A 61 1.61 15.19 -6.53
N ALA A 62 0.40 14.70 -6.39
CA ALA A 62 0.09 13.28 -6.55
C ALA A 62 0.34 12.79 -7.97
N SER A 63 0.84 11.56 -8.06
CA SER A 63 0.82 10.82 -9.32
C SER A 63 -0.62 10.47 -9.70
N LYS A 64 -0.90 10.51 -11.00
CA LYS A 64 -2.19 10.18 -11.59
C LYS A 64 -2.02 9.41 -12.87
N GLU A 65 -3.12 9.02 -13.48
CA GLU A 65 -3.10 8.38 -14.78
C GLU A 65 -2.24 9.17 -15.78
N GLY A 66 -1.37 8.48 -16.49
CA GLY A 66 -0.43 9.06 -17.43
C GLY A 66 0.86 9.63 -16.82
N THR A 67 0.96 9.82 -15.51
CA THR A 67 2.21 10.24 -14.85
C THR A 67 3.31 9.20 -15.12
N LYS A 68 4.47 9.67 -15.59
CA LYS A 68 5.63 8.81 -15.84
C LYS A 68 6.31 8.45 -14.52
N GLN A 69 6.47 7.15 -14.31
CA GLN A 69 7.31 6.62 -13.25
C GLN A 69 8.80 6.85 -13.55
N VAL A 70 9.63 6.69 -12.54
CA VAL A 70 11.10 6.73 -12.67
C VAL A 70 11.66 5.73 -13.69
N THR A 71 10.94 4.66 -13.97
CA THR A 71 11.26 3.65 -14.99
C THR A 71 10.89 4.07 -16.41
N GLY A 72 10.23 5.23 -16.58
CA GLY A 72 9.73 5.71 -17.86
C GLY A 72 8.34 5.16 -18.24
N ILE A 73 7.82 4.19 -17.50
CA ILE A 73 6.48 3.64 -17.72
C ILE A 73 5.43 4.59 -17.14
N SER A 74 4.37 4.86 -17.90
CA SER A 74 3.25 5.65 -17.39
C SER A 74 2.33 4.82 -16.52
N PHE A 75 1.79 5.43 -15.47
CA PHE A 75 0.76 4.79 -14.66
C PHE A 75 -0.52 4.56 -15.49
N PRO A 76 -1.12 3.39 -15.38
CA PRO A 76 -2.51 3.21 -15.77
C PRO A 76 -3.40 4.02 -14.82
N ARG A 77 -4.72 3.84 -14.90
CA ARG A 77 -5.62 4.43 -13.93
C ARG A 77 -5.24 4.00 -12.52
N ILE A 78 -5.01 4.99 -11.66
CA ILE A 78 -4.69 4.82 -10.23
C ILE A 78 -5.57 5.78 -9.41
N GLY A 79 -5.94 5.38 -8.21
CA GLY A 79 -6.80 6.15 -7.30
C GLY A 79 -6.03 6.96 -6.24
N ALA A 80 -4.83 7.48 -6.57
CA ALA A 80 -4.02 8.20 -5.58
C ALA A 80 -4.65 9.55 -5.18
N GLU A 81 -5.17 10.30 -6.16
CA GLU A 81 -5.85 11.59 -5.90
C GLU A 81 -7.12 11.35 -5.08
N GLU A 82 -7.94 10.36 -5.44
CA GLU A 82 -9.17 10.02 -4.74
C GLU A 82 -8.92 9.55 -3.31
N ALA A 83 -7.87 8.77 -3.09
CA ALA A 83 -7.49 8.32 -1.75
C ALA A 83 -7.03 9.49 -0.86
N LEU A 84 -6.23 10.41 -1.39
CA LEU A 84 -5.82 11.62 -0.68
C LEU A 84 -7.00 12.54 -0.40
N GLN A 85 -7.90 12.73 -1.36
CA GLN A 85 -9.11 13.52 -1.17
C GLN A 85 -10.02 12.91 -0.11
N ALA A 86 -10.20 11.59 -0.10
CA ALA A 86 -10.95 10.90 0.94
C ALA A 86 -10.34 11.10 2.34
N ALA A 87 -9.01 11.11 2.45
CA ALA A 87 -8.32 11.41 3.69
C ALA A 87 -8.56 12.85 4.15
N ILE A 88 -8.49 13.83 3.24
CA ILE A 88 -8.80 15.25 3.50
C ILE A 88 -10.25 15.40 3.99
N ASP A 89 -11.18 14.68 3.38
CA ASP A 89 -12.60 14.78 3.70
C ASP A 89 -13.00 14.00 4.94
N SER A 90 -12.13 13.16 5.46
CA SER A 90 -12.42 12.32 6.62
C SER A 90 -12.73 13.16 7.88
N PRO A 91 -13.70 12.75 8.69
CA PRO A 91 -13.95 13.37 9.99
C PRO A 91 -12.72 13.32 10.91
N HIS A 92 -11.91 12.28 10.78
CA HIS A 92 -10.68 12.15 11.56
C HIS A 92 -9.70 13.28 11.25
N TRP A 93 -9.46 13.58 9.97
CA TRP A 93 -8.54 14.67 9.59
C TRP A 93 -9.04 16.04 10.04
N LYS A 94 -10.35 16.26 9.94
CA LYS A 94 -11.00 17.53 10.29
C LYS A 94 -11.19 17.75 11.80
N SER A 95 -11.10 16.70 12.61
CA SER A 95 -11.30 16.83 14.06
C SER A 95 -10.15 17.57 14.73
N PRO A 96 -10.38 18.32 15.81
CA PRO A 96 -9.30 18.94 16.56
C PRO A 96 -8.40 17.91 17.22
N ILE A 97 -7.12 18.27 17.41
CA ILE A 97 -6.18 17.48 18.19
C ILE A 97 -6.21 18.03 19.61
N GLU A 98 -6.81 17.28 20.52
CA GLU A 98 -6.99 17.70 21.91
C GLU A 98 -6.09 16.88 22.85
N GLY A 99 -5.59 17.54 23.88
CA GLY A 99 -4.76 16.95 24.95
C GLY A 99 -3.26 17.00 24.68
N PRO A 100 -2.44 16.78 25.71
CA PRO A 100 -0.99 16.82 25.61
C PRO A 100 -0.45 15.58 24.89
N ASN A 101 0.73 15.75 24.27
CA ASN A 101 1.49 14.66 23.61
C ASN A 101 0.70 13.92 22.53
N ARG A 102 -0.17 14.61 21.82
CA ARG A 102 -0.92 14.09 20.68
C ARG A 102 -0.46 14.74 19.39
N GLY A 103 -0.49 13.98 18.32
CA GLY A 103 -0.17 14.45 16.98
C GLY A 103 -0.94 13.67 15.93
N ARG A 104 -1.00 14.21 14.75
CA ARG A 104 -1.58 13.56 13.57
C ARG A 104 -0.56 13.66 12.46
N GLY A 105 -0.39 12.57 11.75
CA GLY A 105 0.48 12.51 10.59
C GLY A 105 -0.21 11.82 9.43
N VAL A 106 0.33 12.02 8.26
CA VAL A 106 -0.08 11.35 7.03
C VAL A 106 1.15 10.94 6.25
N ALA A 107 1.09 9.79 5.61
CA ALA A 107 2.14 9.34 4.71
C ALA A 107 1.52 8.59 3.52
N SER A 108 2.11 8.75 2.35
CA SER A 108 1.77 7.98 1.16
C SER A 108 2.71 6.81 1.01
N GLY A 109 2.19 5.67 0.56
CA GLY A 109 2.97 4.49 0.26
C GLY A 109 2.67 3.98 -1.14
N TYR A 110 3.62 3.23 -1.69
CA TYR A 110 3.46 2.59 -2.98
C TYR A 110 4.14 1.22 -2.99
N TRP A 111 3.41 0.27 -3.53
CA TRP A 111 3.96 -1.01 -3.97
C TRP A 111 3.31 -1.37 -5.30
N PHE A 112 4.10 -1.82 -6.26
CA PHE A 112 3.54 -2.26 -7.54
C PHE A 112 2.70 -3.53 -7.33
N ASN A 113 1.57 -3.59 -8.00
CA ASN A 113 0.74 -4.79 -8.04
C ASN A 113 1.11 -5.60 -9.29
N GLY A 114 1.85 -6.67 -9.07
CA GLY A 114 2.24 -7.60 -10.12
C GLY A 114 1.54 -8.94 -9.88
N GLY A 115 0.65 -9.32 -10.79
CA GLY A 115 0.01 -10.64 -10.77
C GLY A 115 0.79 -11.63 -11.62
N MET A 116 0.85 -12.87 -11.14
CA MET A 116 1.25 -14.04 -11.92
C MET A 116 0.07 -15.00 -12.00
N GLN A 117 0.18 -16.00 -12.85
CA GLN A 117 -0.85 -17.03 -12.94
C GLN A 117 -0.94 -17.77 -11.60
N SER A 118 -2.15 -17.99 -11.14
CA SER A 118 -2.44 -18.75 -9.93
C SER A 118 -3.66 -19.64 -10.17
N SER A 119 -3.80 -20.67 -9.34
CA SER A 119 -4.95 -21.56 -9.36
C SER A 119 -5.48 -21.78 -7.96
N VAL A 120 -6.77 -22.01 -7.89
CA VAL A 120 -7.45 -22.35 -6.64
C VAL A 120 -8.38 -23.53 -6.87
N VAL A 121 -8.61 -24.30 -5.82
CA VAL A 121 -9.64 -25.34 -5.80
C VAL A 121 -10.67 -24.97 -4.76
N VAL A 122 -11.93 -24.98 -5.14
CA VAL A 122 -13.05 -24.73 -4.24
C VAL A 122 -13.91 -25.99 -4.16
N ASN A 123 -14.10 -26.49 -2.94
CA ASN A 123 -15.01 -27.60 -2.68
C ASN A 123 -16.21 -27.09 -1.88
N VAL A 124 -17.40 -27.41 -2.35
CA VAL A 124 -18.64 -27.15 -1.62
C VAL A 124 -18.97 -28.35 -0.75
N ASN A 125 -19.08 -28.15 0.55
CA ASN A 125 -19.41 -29.19 1.50
C ASN A 125 -20.93 -29.33 1.65
N ASN A 126 -21.39 -30.46 2.14
CA ASN A 126 -22.80 -30.75 2.34
C ASN A 126 -23.45 -29.92 3.44
N ASP A 127 -22.65 -29.29 4.31
CA ASP A 127 -23.08 -28.38 5.37
C ASP A 127 -23.17 -26.91 4.89
N GLY A 128 -22.94 -26.66 3.59
CA GLY A 128 -22.97 -25.33 3.01
C GLY A 128 -21.66 -24.54 3.20
N THR A 129 -20.64 -25.09 3.82
CA THR A 129 -19.32 -24.47 3.90
C THR A 129 -18.52 -24.71 2.62
N LEU A 130 -17.54 -23.84 2.37
CA LEU A 130 -16.66 -23.94 1.20
C LEU A 130 -15.21 -24.07 1.65
N ASN A 131 -14.51 -25.06 1.18
CA ASN A 131 -13.06 -25.14 1.33
C ASN A 131 -12.41 -24.44 0.16
N LEU A 132 -11.56 -23.47 0.46
CA LEU A 132 -10.70 -22.80 -0.53
C LEU A 132 -9.27 -23.29 -0.32
N VAL A 133 -8.74 -23.96 -1.35
CA VAL A 133 -7.35 -24.45 -1.37
C VAL A 133 -6.60 -23.63 -2.41
N GLU A 134 -5.50 -23.04 -2.01
CA GLU A 134 -4.68 -22.20 -2.88
C GLU A 134 -3.17 -22.43 -2.60
N GLY A 135 -2.36 -22.28 -3.64
CA GLY A 135 -0.93 -22.59 -3.64
C GLY A 135 -0.04 -21.36 -3.47
N SER A 136 -0.49 -20.31 -2.79
CA SER A 136 0.35 -19.14 -2.53
C SER A 136 0.85 -19.09 -1.08
N THR A 137 2.05 -18.57 -0.89
CA THR A 137 2.59 -18.37 0.43
C THR A 137 1.79 -17.30 1.19
N ASP A 138 1.35 -17.62 2.40
CA ASP A 138 0.71 -16.64 3.28
C ASP A 138 1.75 -15.66 3.84
N ILE A 139 1.87 -14.52 3.19
CA ILE A 139 2.77 -13.43 3.61
C ILE A 139 2.18 -12.55 4.73
N GLY A 140 1.11 -12.99 5.35
CA GLY A 140 0.37 -12.27 6.39
C GLY A 140 -0.94 -11.70 5.87
N GLY A 141 -2.03 -12.45 6.06
CA GLY A 141 -3.39 -12.09 5.68
C GLY A 141 -3.84 -12.57 4.29
N SER A 142 -3.03 -13.33 3.55
CA SER A 142 -3.42 -13.84 2.23
C SER A 142 -4.63 -14.75 2.32
N ARG A 143 -4.67 -15.67 3.27
CA ARG A 143 -5.82 -16.57 3.50
C ARG A 143 -7.12 -15.80 3.71
N ALA A 144 -7.10 -14.81 4.57
CA ALA A 144 -8.28 -13.99 4.86
C ALA A 144 -8.72 -13.21 3.62
N SER A 145 -7.78 -12.57 2.92
CA SER A 145 -8.07 -11.78 1.72
C SER A 145 -8.69 -12.62 0.61
N LEU A 146 -8.15 -13.81 0.36
CA LEU A 146 -8.66 -14.72 -0.67
C LEU A 146 -10.02 -15.31 -0.30
N ALA A 147 -10.24 -15.62 0.98
CA ALA A 147 -11.56 -16.03 1.46
C ALA A 147 -12.60 -14.93 1.29
N MET A 148 -12.25 -13.68 1.56
CA MET A 148 -13.15 -12.52 1.33
C MET A 148 -13.46 -12.34 -0.15
N GLN A 149 -12.47 -12.46 -1.04
CA GLN A 149 -12.68 -12.40 -2.49
C GLN A 149 -13.59 -13.51 -3.00
N LEU A 150 -13.42 -14.73 -2.51
CA LEU A 150 -14.29 -15.85 -2.86
C LEU A 150 -15.73 -15.61 -2.35
N ALA A 151 -15.88 -15.18 -1.11
CA ALA A 151 -17.17 -14.87 -0.51
C ALA A 151 -17.93 -13.82 -1.32
N GLU A 152 -17.27 -12.73 -1.68
CA GLU A 152 -17.83 -11.66 -2.51
C GLU A 152 -18.21 -12.16 -3.91
N THR A 153 -17.35 -12.96 -4.53
CA THR A 153 -17.59 -13.52 -5.88
C THR A 153 -18.80 -14.44 -5.92
N LEU A 154 -18.99 -15.24 -4.87
CA LEU A 154 -20.09 -16.20 -4.78
C LEU A 154 -21.35 -15.65 -4.10
N GLY A 155 -21.28 -14.46 -3.52
CA GLY A 155 -22.39 -13.87 -2.77
C GLY A 155 -22.76 -14.62 -1.48
N VAL A 156 -21.76 -15.17 -0.80
CA VAL A 156 -21.94 -15.92 0.46
C VAL A 156 -21.26 -15.21 1.64
N GLY A 157 -21.62 -15.57 2.86
CA GLY A 157 -20.96 -15.04 4.05
C GLY A 157 -19.50 -15.48 4.13
N TYR A 158 -18.61 -14.58 4.49
CA TYR A 158 -17.17 -14.85 4.67
C TYR A 158 -16.91 -16.01 5.64
N GLU A 159 -17.69 -16.11 6.69
CA GLU A 159 -17.61 -17.14 7.74
C GLU A 159 -17.86 -18.56 7.23
N THR A 160 -18.44 -18.70 6.04
CA THR A 160 -18.65 -20.01 5.40
C THR A 160 -17.41 -20.52 4.67
N ILE A 161 -16.43 -19.66 4.46
CA ILE A 161 -15.20 -20.01 3.71
C ILE A 161 -14.14 -20.53 4.67
N ARG A 162 -13.54 -21.67 4.34
CA ARG A 162 -12.42 -22.30 5.05
C ARG A 162 -11.17 -22.29 4.18
N PRO A 163 -10.34 -21.24 4.29
CA PRO A 163 -9.16 -21.13 3.43
C PRO A 163 -8.01 -22.00 3.95
N SER A 164 -7.32 -22.67 3.05
CA SER A 164 -6.10 -23.42 3.30
C SER A 164 -5.04 -23.01 2.27
N VAL A 165 -3.85 -22.67 2.77
CA VAL A 165 -2.66 -22.50 1.95
C VAL A 165 -1.93 -23.84 1.92
N VAL A 166 -1.63 -24.32 0.72
CA VAL A 166 -0.87 -25.56 0.51
C VAL A 166 0.32 -25.26 -0.37
N ASP A 167 1.43 -25.94 -0.11
CA ASP A 167 2.67 -25.84 -0.89
C ASP A 167 2.57 -26.64 -2.20
#